data_d2daf939b60d19377cd0aeee8dd08a20
#
_entry.id   d2daf939b60d19377cd0aeee8dd08a20
#
_cell.length_a   1.000
_cell.length_b   1.000
_cell.length_c   1.000
_cell.angle_alpha   90.00
_cell.angle_beta   90.00
_cell.angle_gamma   90.00
#
_symmetry.space_group_name_H-M   'P 1'
#
loop_
_entity.id
_entity.type
_entity.pdbx_description
1 polymer ?
#
loop_
_entity_poly.entity_id
_entity_poly.type
_entity_poly.pdbx_seq_one_letter_code
_entity_poly.pdbx_strand_id
1 'polypeptide(L)'
;MTQELFPLAEVITPNLPEARQLTGMEITSPAEMEQAAGTLAERYRTAVLLKGGHSVGSCNDLLCADGEMIWISGERIVTNNTHGTGCTLSSAIASLLAQGMPLEKSVRSAKTYITQAIAAGLSLGHGNGPIAHNYRILPTERN
;
A
#
# COMPACT_ATOMS: atom_id res chain seq x y z
N MET A 1 -0.04 4.99 -21.20
CA MET A 1 -0.66 4.63 -19.87
C MET A 1 -0.17 5.54 -18.75
N THR A 2 1.13 5.57 -18.40
CA THR A 2 1.64 6.42 -17.31
C THR A 2 1.46 7.92 -17.55
N GLN A 3 1.60 8.39 -18.79
CA GLN A 3 1.46 9.79 -19.15
C GLN A 3 0.01 10.29 -19.22
N GLU A 4 -0.94 9.39 -19.38
CA GLU A 4 -2.36 9.72 -19.59
C GLU A 4 -3.23 9.37 -18.40
N LEU A 5 -2.99 8.23 -17.73
CA LEU A 5 -3.82 7.75 -16.63
C LEU A 5 -3.35 8.22 -15.26
N PHE A 6 -2.03 8.27 -15.00
CA PHE A 6 -1.53 8.65 -13.68
C PHE A 6 -1.93 10.07 -13.29
N PRO A 7 -1.91 11.08 -14.20
CA PRO A 7 -2.39 12.43 -13.87
C PRO A 7 -3.88 12.54 -13.55
N LEU A 8 -4.66 11.50 -13.84
CA LEU A 8 -6.10 11.44 -13.55
C LEU A 8 -6.40 10.69 -12.24
N ALA A 9 -5.39 10.06 -11.65
CA ALA A 9 -5.56 9.31 -10.41
C ALA A 9 -5.49 10.26 -9.20
N GLU A 10 -6.30 10.01 -8.19
CA GLU A 10 -6.18 10.66 -6.88
C GLU A 10 -4.86 10.25 -6.18
N VAL A 11 -4.46 9.00 -6.33
CA VAL A 11 -3.22 8.46 -5.79
C VAL A 11 -2.73 7.28 -6.63
N ILE A 12 -1.42 7.18 -6.82
CA ILE A 12 -0.76 5.98 -7.34
C ILE A 12 -0.05 5.24 -6.23
N THR A 13 0.01 3.90 -6.30
CA THR A 13 0.51 3.07 -5.20
C THR A 13 1.65 2.13 -5.64
N PRO A 14 2.78 2.67 -6.16
CA PRO A 14 3.89 1.84 -6.62
C PRO A 14 4.59 1.12 -5.45
N ASN A 15 5.10 -0.08 -5.72
CA ASN A 15 6.11 -0.71 -4.87
C ASN A 15 7.53 -0.23 -5.24
N LEU A 16 8.56 -0.61 -4.48
CA LEU A 16 9.94 -0.18 -4.76
C LEU A 16 10.44 -0.59 -6.15
N PRO A 17 10.25 -1.85 -6.63
CA PRO A 17 10.62 -2.22 -8.01
C PRO A 17 9.91 -1.36 -9.06
N GLU A 18 8.61 -1.12 -8.91
CA GLU A 18 7.83 -0.28 -9.81
C GLU A 18 8.33 1.18 -9.80
N ALA A 19 8.61 1.73 -8.62
CA ALA A 19 9.13 3.08 -8.48
C ALA A 19 10.53 3.23 -9.10
N ARG A 20 11.41 2.25 -8.93
CA ARG A 20 12.73 2.20 -9.61
C ARG A 20 12.56 2.24 -11.13
N GLN A 21 11.64 1.46 -11.67
CA GLN A 21 11.37 1.44 -13.11
C GLN A 21 10.80 2.77 -13.60
N LEU A 22 9.91 3.39 -12.85
CA LEU A 22 9.27 4.65 -13.22
C LEU A 22 10.22 5.85 -13.12
N THR A 23 11.14 5.85 -12.14
CA THR A 23 12.07 6.97 -11.91
C THR A 23 13.41 6.78 -12.58
N GLY A 24 13.85 5.54 -12.80
CA GLY A 24 15.22 5.20 -13.18
C GLY A 24 16.21 5.30 -12.02
N MET A 25 15.75 5.47 -10.78
CA MET A 25 16.57 5.64 -9.58
C MET A 25 16.75 4.32 -8.84
N GLU A 26 17.93 4.11 -8.23
CA GLU A 26 18.08 3.13 -7.17
C GLU A 26 17.40 3.65 -5.90
N ILE A 27 16.70 2.75 -5.18
CA ILE A 27 15.99 3.09 -3.95
C ILE A 27 16.39 2.06 -2.89
N THR A 28 17.32 2.41 -2.03
CA THR A 28 17.92 1.54 -1.00
C THR A 28 17.84 2.15 0.40
N SER A 29 17.49 3.44 0.50
CA SER A 29 17.41 4.18 1.75
C SER A 29 16.10 4.96 1.87
N PRO A 30 15.70 5.39 3.08
CA PRO A 30 14.56 6.26 3.28
C PRO A 30 14.65 7.58 2.49
N ALA A 31 15.84 8.19 2.43
CA ALA A 31 16.05 9.43 1.67
C ALA A 31 15.80 9.24 0.17
N GLU A 32 16.22 8.11 -0.39
CA GLU A 32 15.95 7.77 -1.80
C GLU A 32 14.47 7.46 -2.04
N MET A 33 13.77 6.90 -1.04
CA MET A 33 12.31 6.75 -1.10
C MET A 33 11.61 8.11 -1.16
N GLU A 34 12.02 9.07 -0.34
CA GLU A 34 11.45 10.43 -0.36
C GLU A 34 11.72 11.12 -1.70
N GLN A 35 12.95 11.02 -2.21
CA GLN A 35 13.30 11.59 -3.51
C GLN A 35 12.48 10.94 -4.64
N ALA A 36 12.34 9.62 -4.65
CA ALA A 36 11.58 8.91 -5.66
C ALA A 36 10.09 9.26 -5.59
N ALA A 37 9.49 9.30 -4.40
CA ALA A 37 8.09 9.66 -4.21
C ALA A 37 7.81 11.10 -4.68
N GLY A 38 8.67 12.07 -4.33
CA GLY A 38 8.59 13.46 -4.79
C GLY A 38 8.70 13.56 -6.32
N THR A 39 9.69 12.88 -6.92
CA THR A 39 9.88 12.86 -8.37
C THR A 39 8.63 12.33 -9.09
N LEU A 40 7.99 11.28 -8.56
CA LEU A 40 6.77 10.72 -9.16
C LEU A 40 5.58 11.66 -8.97
N ALA A 41 5.43 12.25 -7.78
CA ALA A 41 4.34 13.19 -7.49
C ALA A 41 4.40 14.43 -8.39
N GLU A 42 5.58 15.02 -8.58
CA GLU A 42 5.79 16.15 -9.49
C GLU A 42 5.53 15.77 -10.96
N ARG A 43 6.10 14.63 -11.40
CA ARG A 43 5.98 14.17 -12.79
C ARG A 43 4.55 13.91 -13.21
N TYR A 44 3.76 13.29 -12.34
CA TYR A 44 2.40 12.86 -12.64
C TYR A 44 1.32 13.76 -12.03
N ARG A 45 1.69 14.75 -11.21
CA ARG A 45 0.77 15.68 -10.52
C ARG A 45 -0.32 14.94 -9.75
N THR A 46 0.06 13.90 -9.06
CA THR A 46 -0.84 13.05 -8.26
C THR A 46 -0.17 12.65 -6.96
N ALA A 47 -0.94 12.31 -5.95
CA ALA A 47 -0.37 11.75 -4.73
C ALA A 47 0.28 10.38 -5.01
N VAL A 48 1.33 10.06 -4.25
CA VAL A 48 2.09 8.83 -4.39
C VAL A 48 2.18 8.12 -3.05
N LEU A 49 1.65 6.91 -2.97
CA LEU A 49 1.91 6.00 -1.86
C LEU A 49 2.99 5.00 -2.27
N LEU A 50 4.24 5.30 -1.95
CA LEU A 50 5.37 4.41 -2.20
C LEU A 50 5.44 3.32 -1.14
N LYS A 51 5.17 2.07 -1.55
CA LYS A 51 5.17 0.92 -0.63
C LYS A 51 6.59 0.45 -0.35
N GLY A 52 7.04 0.57 0.91
CA GLY A 52 8.40 0.23 1.31
C GLY A 52 8.70 -1.27 1.29
N GLY A 53 7.71 -2.10 1.55
CA GLY A 53 7.87 -3.56 1.54
C GLY A 53 8.94 -4.03 2.53
N HIS A 54 9.65 -5.10 2.17
CA HIS A 54 10.67 -5.74 3.02
C HIS A 54 12.10 -5.26 2.74
N SER A 55 12.31 -4.32 1.81
CA SER A 55 13.63 -4.08 1.21
C SER A 55 14.45 -2.96 1.89
N VAL A 56 13.84 -2.11 2.72
CA VAL A 56 14.51 -0.96 3.36
C VAL A 56 14.46 -1.07 4.90
N GLY A 57 14.58 -2.28 5.43
CA GLY A 57 14.68 -2.53 6.88
C GLY A 57 13.39 -2.33 7.69
N SER A 58 12.33 -1.82 7.10
CA SER A 58 11.04 -1.63 7.75
C SER A 58 9.89 -1.89 6.77
N CYS A 59 8.68 -2.17 7.29
CA CYS A 59 7.46 -2.28 6.50
C CYS A 59 6.72 -0.93 6.34
N ASN A 60 7.45 0.18 6.47
CA ASN A 60 6.89 1.51 6.38
C ASN A 60 6.63 1.88 4.91
N ASP A 61 5.49 2.48 4.66
CA ASP A 61 5.16 3.09 3.39
C ASP A 61 5.32 4.60 3.50
N LEU A 62 5.53 5.28 2.38
CA LEU A 62 5.68 6.73 2.31
C LEU A 62 4.58 7.31 1.44
N LEU A 63 3.74 8.16 2.01
CA LEU A 63 2.76 8.96 1.29
C LEU A 63 3.37 10.33 0.99
N CYS A 64 3.45 10.68 -0.29
CA CYS A 64 3.73 12.03 -0.77
C CYS A 64 2.43 12.63 -1.32
N ALA A 65 1.93 13.68 -0.66
CA ALA A 65 0.70 14.37 -1.05
C ALA A 65 0.82 15.85 -0.72
N ASP A 66 0.36 16.72 -1.60
CA ASP A 66 0.37 18.18 -1.42
C ASP A 66 1.74 18.76 -1.01
N GLY A 67 2.83 18.12 -1.46
CA GLY A 67 4.20 18.50 -1.13
C GLY A 67 4.69 18.01 0.24
N GLU A 68 3.87 17.31 1.00
CA GLU A 68 4.22 16.71 2.28
C GLU A 68 4.64 15.26 2.15
N MET A 69 5.61 14.85 2.99
CA MET A 69 6.10 13.47 3.10
C MET A 69 5.64 12.87 4.43
N ILE A 70 4.76 11.89 4.35
CA ILE A 70 4.13 11.26 5.52
C ILE A 70 4.49 9.80 5.59
N TRP A 71 5.28 9.41 6.59
CA TRP A 71 5.60 8.01 6.84
C TRP A 71 4.44 7.28 7.51
N ILE A 72 4.05 6.16 6.93
CA ILE A 72 3.00 5.28 7.42
C ILE A 72 3.66 4.00 7.95
N SER A 73 3.72 3.88 9.26
CA SER A 73 4.31 2.71 9.91
C SER A 73 3.58 1.42 9.55
N GLY A 74 4.34 0.35 9.37
CA GLY A 74 3.82 -1.00 9.13
C GLY A 74 4.47 -2.02 10.05
N GLU A 75 3.67 -2.93 10.58
CA GLU A 75 4.19 -4.08 11.30
C GLU A 75 4.51 -5.22 10.33
N ARG A 76 5.66 -5.87 10.55
CA ARG A 76 6.03 -7.05 9.78
C ARG A 76 5.36 -8.28 10.38
N ILE A 77 4.42 -8.85 9.63
CA ILE A 77 3.81 -10.13 9.98
C ILE A 77 4.53 -11.23 9.21
N VAL A 78 5.09 -12.19 9.95
CA VAL A 78 5.75 -13.35 9.34
C VAL A 78 4.69 -14.35 8.90
N THR A 79 4.41 -14.40 7.62
CA THR A 79 3.41 -15.30 7.02
C THR A 79 3.70 -15.53 5.55
N ASN A 80 3.24 -16.66 5.03
CA ASN A 80 3.24 -16.94 3.59
C ASN A 80 1.97 -16.42 2.89
N ASN A 81 0.95 -15.96 3.66
CA ASN A 81 -0.34 -15.51 3.14
C ASN A 81 -0.28 -14.03 2.75
N THR A 82 0.47 -13.71 1.70
CA THR A 82 0.66 -12.34 1.23
C THR A 82 0.08 -12.09 -0.17
N HIS A 83 -0.54 -13.12 -0.77
CA HIS A 83 -1.11 -12.98 -2.11
C HIS A 83 -2.28 -11.97 -2.12
N GLY A 84 -2.24 -11.04 -3.05
CA GLY A 84 -3.28 -10.03 -3.22
C GLY A 84 -3.18 -8.82 -2.27
N THR A 85 -2.18 -8.73 -1.40
CA THR A 85 -2.01 -7.61 -0.44
C THR A 85 -2.02 -6.24 -1.11
N GLY A 86 -1.26 -6.09 -2.20
CA GLY A 86 -1.17 -4.82 -2.94
C GLY A 86 -2.50 -4.41 -3.56
N CYS A 87 -3.18 -5.34 -4.24
CA CYS A 87 -4.50 -5.09 -4.84
C CYS A 87 -5.55 -4.74 -3.78
N THR A 88 -5.51 -5.42 -2.64
CA THR A 88 -6.42 -5.15 -1.53
C THR A 88 -6.17 -3.78 -0.92
N LEU A 89 -4.91 -3.36 -0.76
CA LEU A 89 -4.57 -2.02 -0.27
C LEU A 89 -5.15 -0.95 -1.19
N SER A 90 -4.89 -1.04 -2.48
CA SER A 90 -5.38 -0.06 -3.46
C SER A 90 -6.91 0.00 -3.48
N SER A 91 -7.59 -1.16 -3.45
CA SER A 91 -9.04 -1.23 -3.43
C SER A 91 -9.65 -0.66 -2.14
N ALA A 92 -9.02 -0.92 -0.99
CA ALA A 92 -9.46 -0.36 0.28
C ALA A 92 -9.31 1.18 0.32
N ILE A 93 -8.18 1.71 -0.17
CA ILE A 93 -7.97 3.15 -0.29
C ILE A 93 -9.04 3.77 -1.20
N ALA A 94 -9.23 3.22 -2.40
CA ALA A 94 -10.23 3.73 -3.35
C ALA A 94 -11.65 3.71 -2.77
N SER A 95 -12.01 2.66 -2.04
CA SER A 95 -13.31 2.54 -1.38
C SER A 95 -13.52 3.61 -0.30
N LEU A 96 -12.49 3.91 0.49
CA LEU A 96 -12.56 4.93 1.55
C LEU A 96 -12.59 6.36 0.96
N LEU A 97 -11.81 6.61 -0.09
CA LEU A 97 -11.87 7.87 -0.84
C LEU A 97 -13.24 8.11 -1.45
N ALA A 98 -13.86 7.08 -2.04
CA ALA A 98 -15.21 7.16 -2.59
C ALA A 98 -16.28 7.48 -1.53
N GLN A 99 -16.01 7.20 -0.26
CA GLN A 99 -16.85 7.57 0.87
C GLN A 99 -16.55 8.98 1.42
N GLY A 100 -15.67 9.74 0.77
CA GLY A 100 -15.30 11.10 1.18
C GLY A 100 -14.26 11.17 2.31
N MET A 101 -13.58 10.06 2.62
CA MET A 101 -12.52 10.08 3.64
C MET A 101 -11.26 10.76 3.08
N PRO A 102 -10.58 11.65 3.84
CA PRO A 102 -9.32 12.26 3.43
C PRO A 102 -8.25 11.22 3.10
N LEU A 103 -7.37 11.52 2.13
CA LEU A 103 -6.39 10.57 1.58
C LEU A 103 -5.50 9.93 2.65
N GLU A 104 -4.86 10.73 3.51
CA GLU A 104 -3.99 10.19 4.58
C GLU A 104 -4.76 9.22 5.48
N LYS A 105 -5.96 9.60 5.89
CA LYS A 105 -6.81 8.77 6.76
C LYS A 105 -7.23 7.48 6.04
N SER A 106 -7.52 7.55 4.75
CA SER A 106 -7.85 6.40 3.90
C SER A 106 -6.67 5.43 3.82
N VAL A 107 -5.44 5.94 3.61
CA VAL A 107 -4.23 5.12 3.57
C VAL A 107 -3.97 4.44 4.92
N ARG A 108 -4.04 5.18 6.04
CA ARG A 108 -3.84 4.60 7.39
C ARG A 108 -4.88 3.53 7.71
N SER A 109 -6.15 3.79 7.40
CA SER A 109 -7.24 2.84 7.63
C SER A 109 -7.10 1.57 6.77
N ALA A 110 -6.76 1.73 5.50
CA ALA A 110 -6.49 0.62 4.59
C ALA A 110 -5.28 -0.21 5.04
N LYS A 111 -4.20 0.44 5.50
CA LYS A 111 -3.02 -0.23 6.06
C LYS A 111 -3.39 -1.06 7.29
N THR A 112 -4.15 -0.49 8.23
CA THR A 112 -4.66 -1.21 9.41
C THR A 112 -5.51 -2.41 9.02
N TYR A 113 -6.43 -2.23 8.07
CA TYR A 113 -7.27 -3.32 7.57
C TYR A 113 -6.44 -4.49 7.04
N ILE A 114 -5.45 -4.20 6.20
CA ILE A 114 -4.61 -5.24 5.61
C ILE A 114 -3.74 -5.94 6.66
N THR A 115 -3.12 -5.18 7.56
CA THR A 115 -2.33 -5.76 8.66
C THR A 115 -3.16 -6.75 9.46
N GLN A 116 -4.39 -6.39 9.82
CA GLN A 116 -5.31 -7.28 10.55
C GLN A 116 -5.78 -8.48 9.73
N ALA A 117 -6.04 -8.28 8.43
CA ALA A 117 -6.43 -9.38 7.53
C ALA A 117 -5.30 -10.40 7.31
N ILE A 118 -4.05 -9.93 7.29
CA ILE A 118 -2.86 -10.79 7.24
C ILE A 118 -2.68 -11.53 8.58
N ALA A 119 -2.79 -10.81 9.70
CA ALA A 119 -2.61 -11.36 11.05
C ALA A 119 -3.66 -12.43 11.40
N ALA A 120 -4.89 -12.26 10.91
CA ALA A 120 -5.97 -13.24 11.13
C ALA A 120 -5.67 -14.60 10.49
N GLY A 121 -4.82 -14.64 9.46
CA GLY A 121 -4.35 -15.85 8.82
C GLY A 121 -5.46 -16.70 8.18
N LEU A 122 -5.15 -17.38 7.09
CA LEU A 122 -5.99 -18.43 6.53
C LEU A 122 -5.08 -19.62 6.23
N SER A 123 -5.45 -20.81 6.73
CA SER A 123 -4.74 -22.05 6.42
C SER A 123 -5.41 -22.74 5.23
N LEU A 124 -5.19 -22.21 4.03
CA LEU A 124 -5.75 -22.75 2.79
C LEU A 124 -4.62 -23.17 1.83
N GLY A 125 -4.56 -24.47 1.56
CA GLY A 125 -3.55 -25.02 0.64
C GLY A 125 -2.12 -25.04 1.20
N HIS A 126 -1.13 -25.20 0.32
CA HIS A 126 0.29 -25.40 0.67
C HIS A 126 1.23 -24.34 0.06
N GLY A 127 0.71 -23.33 -0.62
CA GLY A 127 1.46 -22.23 -1.25
C GLY A 127 1.26 -20.90 -0.53
N ASN A 128 1.53 -19.79 -1.27
CA ASN A 128 1.22 -18.45 -0.81
C ASN A 128 -0.30 -18.26 -0.76
N GLY A 129 -0.87 -18.34 0.44
CA GLY A 129 -2.30 -18.24 0.67
C GLY A 129 -2.84 -16.80 0.56
N PRO A 130 -4.18 -16.67 0.44
CA PRO A 130 -4.84 -15.36 0.46
C PRO A 130 -4.87 -14.77 1.86
N ILE A 131 -5.10 -13.46 1.95
CA ILE A 131 -5.37 -12.79 3.22
C ILE A 131 -6.83 -12.99 3.64
N ALA A 132 -7.12 -12.90 4.94
CA ALA A 132 -8.45 -13.09 5.51
C ALA A 132 -9.31 -11.84 5.35
N HIS A 133 -9.87 -11.59 4.16
CA HIS A 133 -10.68 -10.40 3.88
C HIS A 133 -11.86 -10.19 4.82
N ASN A 134 -12.43 -11.29 5.32
CA ASN A 134 -13.62 -11.31 6.18
C ASN A 134 -13.30 -11.42 7.67
N TYR A 135 -12.07 -11.12 8.11
CA TYR A 135 -11.63 -11.32 9.48
C TYR A 135 -12.49 -10.60 10.55
N ARG A 136 -13.25 -9.57 10.15
CA ARG A 136 -14.19 -8.86 11.03
C ARG A 136 -15.56 -9.52 11.13
N ILE A 137 -15.86 -10.47 10.25
CA ILE A 137 -17.10 -11.22 10.28
C ILE A 137 -16.86 -12.41 11.18
N LEU A 138 -17.37 -12.38 12.40
CA LEU A 138 -17.32 -13.52 13.29
C LEU A 138 -18.07 -14.68 12.63
N PRO A 139 -17.55 -15.92 12.68
CA PRO A 139 -18.30 -17.08 12.27
C PRO A 139 -19.60 -17.10 13.06
N THR A 140 -20.75 -17.04 12.40
CA THR A 140 -21.99 -17.44 13.04
C THR A 140 -21.79 -18.89 13.44
N GLU A 141 -21.84 -19.19 14.75
CA GLU A 141 -21.84 -20.56 15.22
C GLU A 141 -22.90 -21.32 14.44
N ARG A 142 -22.43 -22.26 13.60
CA ARG A 142 -23.36 -23.20 12.93
C ARG A 142 -23.75 -24.19 14.01
N ASN A 143 -24.95 -24.00 14.57
CA ASN A 143 -25.65 -25.02 15.33
C ASN A 143 -25.92 -26.24 14.47
#